data_6c3fcec5bafbc922aaf01f5d5c83d914
#
_entry.id   6c3fcec5bafbc922aaf01f5d5c83d914
#
_cell.length_a   1.000
_cell.length_b   1.000
_cell.length_c   1.000
_cell.angle_alpha   90.00
_cell.angle_beta   90.00
_cell.angle_gamma   90.00
#
_symmetry.space_group_name_H-M   'P 1'
#
loop_
_entity.id
_entity.type
_entity.pdbx_description
1 polymer ?
#
loop_
_entity_poly.entity_id
_entity_poly.type
_entity_poly.pdbx_seq_one_letter_code
_entity_poly.pdbx_strand_id
1 'polypeptide(L)'
;LFRSIKIESEVKIMMYRNSWIPEVFNGLFNEGNMQKANTTAPAINVKESLTKYTVELAAPGMRKDDFEVNLNENGDLHIKMENKHQPEQEEHVYLRREFSYAKFEQTLILPDDVNKEKISASVADGVLTIQLPKMQQEEQKIARQISIG
;
A
#
# COMPACT_ATOMS: atom_id res chain seq x y z
N LEU A 1 -14.99 -0.82 -31.47
CA LEU A 1 -14.57 0.56 -31.19
C LEU A 1 -14.46 0.83 -29.68
N PHE A 2 -15.50 0.48 -28.91
CA PHE A 2 -15.45 0.66 -27.48
C PHE A 2 -14.46 -0.26 -26.75
N ARG A 3 -14.25 -1.46 -27.30
CA ARG A 3 -13.29 -2.41 -26.74
C ARG A 3 -11.84 -1.95 -26.88
N SER A 4 -11.49 -1.33 -28.00
CA SER A 4 -10.12 -0.86 -28.21
C SER A 4 -9.77 0.34 -27.31
N ILE A 5 -10.70 1.24 -27.07
CA ILE A 5 -10.50 2.38 -26.18
C ILE A 5 -10.33 1.90 -24.74
N LYS A 6 -11.11 0.92 -24.33
CA LYS A 6 -11.03 0.33 -22.97
C LYS A 6 -9.69 -0.40 -22.76
N ILE A 7 -9.22 -1.11 -23.77
CA ILE A 7 -7.92 -1.80 -23.72
C ILE A 7 -6.78 -0.79 -23.63
N GLU A 8 -6.83 0.29 -24.38
CA GLU A 8 -5.80 1.33 -24.33
C GLU A 8 -5.74 2.01 -22.95
N SER A 9 -6.88 2.27 -22.34
CA SER A 9 -6.92 2.85 -21.01
C SER A 9 -6.39 1.88 -19.95
N GLU A 10 -6.71 0.61 -20.09
CA GLU A 10 -6.18 -0.43 -19.19
C GLU A 10 -4.66 -0.58 -19.34
N VAL A 11 -4.16 -0.53 -20.56
CA VAL A 11 -2.72 -0.58 -20.81
C VAL A 11 -2.01 0.64 -20.22
N LYS A 12 -2.58 1.83 -20.36
CA LYS A 12 -2.02 3.03 -19.74
C LYS A 12 -1.99 2.94 -18.22
N ILE A 13 -3.06 2.46 -17.61
CA ILE A 13 -3.14 2.23 -16.18
C ILE A 13 -2.05 1.25 -15.73
N MET A 14 -1.85 0.18 -16.47
CA MET A 14 -0.80 -0.79 -16.18
C MET A 14 0.61 -0.20 -16.33
N MET A 15 0.84 0.68 -17.28
CA MET A 15 2.13 1.35 -17.45
C MET A 15 2.43 2.28 -16.28
N TYR A 16 1.47 3.04 -15.80
CA TYR A 16 1.62 3.87 -14.61
C TYR A 16 1.89 3.02 -13.38
N ARG A 17 1.17 1.94 -13.23
CA ARG A 17 1.36 1.00 -12.14
C ARG A 17 2.76 0.42 -12.12
N ASN A 18 3.32 0.09 -13.29
CA ASN A 18 4.66 -0.45 -13.39
C ASN A 18 5.74 0.56 -12.99
N SER A 19 5.50 1.84 -13.17
CA SER A 19 6.44 2.87 -12.69
C SER A 19 6.33 3.11 -11.18
N TRP A 20 5.14 2.91 -10.62
CA TRP A 20 4.88 3.11 -9.19
C TRP A 20 5.33 1.91 -8.34
N ILE A 21 5.00 0.69 -8.77
CA ILE A 21 5.32 -0.54 -8.02
C ILE A 21 6.82 -0.74 -7.82
N PRO A 22 7.69 -0.55 -8.83
CA PRO A 22 9.13 -0.72 -8.60
C PRO A 22 9.70 0.16 -7.50
N GLU A 23 9.21 1.38 -7.34
CA GLU A 23 9.66 2.25 -6.25
C GLU A 23 9.25 1.70 -4.89
N VAL A 24 8.03 1.17 -4.78
CA VAL A 24 7.55 0.50 -3.57
C VAL A 24 8.43 -0.71 -3.25
N PHE A 25 8.70 -1.56 -4.24
CA PHE A 25 9.55 -2.73 -4.05
C PHE A 25 11.00 -2.35 -3.74
N ASN A 26 11.54 -1.35 -4.39
CA ASN A 26 12.89 -0.87 -4.10
C ASN A 26 13.00 -0.36 -2.66
N GLY A 27 11.98 0.32 -2.17
CA GLY A 27 11.94 0.75 -0.79
C GLY A 27 11.90 -0.40 0.21
N LEU A 28 11.16 -1.46 -0.12
CA LEU A 28 11.04 -2.66 0.72
C LEU A 28 12.30 -3.50 0.72
N PHE A 29 12.95 -3.64 -0.43
CA PHE A 29 14.12 -4.50 -0.61
C PHE A 29 15.43 -3.73 -0.66
N ASN A 30 15.43 -2.49 -0.24
CA ASN A 30 16.64 -1.71 -0.18
C ASN A 30 17.63 -2.33 0.81
N GLU A 31 18.92 -2.24 0.50
CA GLU A 31 20.01 -2.87 1.25
C GLU A 31 19.95 -2.62 2.76
N GLY A 32 19.51 -1.42 3.15
CA GLY A 32 19.36 -1.09 4.57
C GLY A 32 18.37 -1.97 5.31
N ASN A 33 17.32 -2.46 4.65
CA ASN A 33 16.35 -3.37 5.25
C ASN A 33 16.85 -4.81 5.27
N MET A 34 17.66 -5.20 4.30
CA MET A 34 18.20 -6.55 4.22
C MET A 34 19.36 -6.78 5.19
N GLN A 35 20.08 -5.73 5.54
CA GLN A 35 21.20 -5.83 6.48
C GLN A 35 20.76 -6.01 7.93
N LYS A 36 19.53 -5.65 8.25
CA LYS A 36 18.94 -5.91 9.56
C LYS A 36 18.38 -7.32 9.58
N ALA A 37 19.29 -8.29 9.77
CA ALA A 37 18.98 -9.71 9.63
C ALA A 37 17.87 -10.23 10.55
N ASN A 38 17.44 -9.45 11.54
CA ASN A 38 16.47 -9.89 12.54
C ASN A 38 15.04 -9.36 12.26
N THR A 39 14.83 -8.60 11.20
CA THR A 39 13.52 -8.09 10.87
C THR A 39 13.12 -8.45 9.44
N THR A 40 11.93 -8.96 9.30
CA THR A 40 11.37 -9.31 7.99
C THR A 40 10.57 -8.13 7.45
N ALA A 41 10.81 -7.78 6.19
CA ALA A 41 9.94 -6.85 5.50
C ALA A 41 8.62 -7.54 5.20
N PRO A 42 7.46 -6.93 5.51
CA PRO A 42 6.18 -7.52 5.20
C PRO A 42 6.02 -7.74 3.70
N ALA A 43 5.42 -8.87 3.33
CA ALA A 43 5.03 -9.09 1.95
C ALA A 43 3.90 -8.12 1.58
N ILE A 44 3.99 -7.52 0.42
CA ILE A 44 3.05 -6.50 -0.02
C ILE A 44 2.41 -6.88 -1.35
N ASN A 45 1.09 -6.70 -1.44
CA ASN A 45 0.34 -6.78 -2.68
C ASN A 45 -0.21 -5.39 -2.99
N VAL A 46 -0.16 -5.01 -4.24
CA VAL A 46 -0.79 -3.80 -4.72
C VAL A 46 -1.73 -4.17 -5.86
N LYS A 47 -3.00 -3.85 -5.69
CA LYS A 47 -4.05 -4.13 -6.67
C LYS A 47 -4.64 -2.83 -7.18
N GLU A 48 -5.02 -2.82 -8.41
CA GLU A 48 -5.70 -1.68 -9.01
C GLU A 48 -7.02 -2.12 -9.64
N SER A 49 -8.06 -1.35 -9.39
CA SER A 49 -9.34 -1.47 -10.08
C SER A 49 -9.65 -0.15 -10.78
N LEU A 50 -10.80 -0.07 -11.43
CA LEU A 50 -11.24 1.19 -12.05
C LEU A 50 -11.52 2.29 -11.03
N THR A 51 -11.81 1.92 -9.79
CA THR A 51 -12.24 2.86 -8.76
C THR A 51 -11.24 3.09 -7.65
N LYS A 52 -10.29 2.18 -7.46
CA LYS A 52 -9.36 2.28 -6.32
C LYS A 52 -8.09 1.47 -6.50
N TYR A 53 -7.08 1.85 -5.75
CA TYR A 53 -5.94 0.98 -5.47
C TYR A 53 -6.14 0.33 -4.10
N THR A 54 -5.60 -0.85 -3.93
CA THR A 54 -5.62 -1.56 -2.65
C THR A 54 -4.21 -2.05 -2.35
N VAL A 55 -3.71 -1.69 -1.19
CA VAL A 55 -2.40 -2.13 -0.70
C VAL A 55 -2.66 -3.11 0.44
N GLU A 56 -2.07 -4.30 0.36
CA GLU A 56 -2.17 -5.33 1.38
C GLU A 56 -0.78 -5.65 1.92
N LEU A 57 -0.60 -5.53 3.23
CA LEU A 57 0.63 -5.93 3.89
C LEU A 57 0.36 -7.14 4.77
N ALA A 58 1.07 -8.23 4.50
CA ALA A 58 0.98 -9.43 5.33
C ALA A 58 1.88 -9.26 6.56
N ALA A 59 1.27 -9.21 7.72
CA ALA A 59 1.99 -9.02 8.98
C ALA A 59 1.38 -9.93 10.06
N PRO A 60 1.61 -11.24 9.98
CA PRO A 60 1.02 -12.19 10.91
C PRO A 60 1.43 -11.87 12.36
N GLY A 61 0.47 -12.00 13.27
CA GLY A 61 0.69 -11.71 14.67
C GLY A 61 0.58 -10.24 15.06
N MET A 62 0.41 -9.34 14.11
CA MET A 62 0.28 -7.92 14.38
C MET A 62 -1.18 -7.52 14.55
N ARG A 63 -1.41 -6.59 15.44
CA ARG A 63 -2.73 -6.06 15.76
C ARG A 63 -2.90 -4.65 15.19
N LYS A 64 -4.13 -4.19 15.15
CA LYS A 64 -4.45 -2.83 14.69
C LYS A 64 -3.60 -1.76 15.38
N ASP A 65 -3.36 -1.89 16.66
CA ASP A 65 -2.62 -0.91 17.45
C ASP A 65 -1.12 -0.88 17.13
N ASP A 66 -0.63 -1.90 16.44
CA ASP A 66 0.78 -1.97 16.04
C ASP A 66 1.07 -1.17 14.76
N PHE A 67 0.04 -0.71 14.07
CA PHE A 67 0.16 0.02 12.83
C PHE A 67 -0.19 1.49 13.00
N GLU A 68 0.53 2.32 12.28
CA GLU A 68 0.25 3.73 12.13
C GLU A 68 0.34 4.07 10.64
N VAL A 69 -0.73 4.61 10.09
CA VAL A 69 -0.82 4.96 8.68
C VAL A 69 -1.19 6.44 8.57
N ASN A 70 -0.32 7.22 7.98
CA ASN A 70 -0.49 8.67 7.88
C ASN A 70 -0.10 9.17 6.49
N LEU A 71 -0.60 10.34 6.13
CA LEU A 71 -0.07 11.10 5.00
C LEU A 71 0.95 12.09 5.55
N ASN A 72 2.11 12.16 4.90
CA ASN A 72 3.11 13.16 5.25
C ASN A 72 2.80 14.51 4.59
N GLU A 73 3.66 15.50 4.82
CA GLU A 73 3.48 16.85 4.28
C GLU A 73 3.46 16.89 2.74
N ASN A 74 4.14 15.94 2.12
CA ASN A 74 4.19 15.84 0.66
C ASN A 74 2.97 15.10 0.08
N GLY A 75 2.10 14.57 0.94
CA GLY A 75 0.96 13.77 0.52
C GLY A 75 1.32 12.32 0.21
N ASP A 76 2.47 11.85 0.66
CA ASP A 76 2.87 10.45 0.52
C ASP A 76 2.31 9.63 1.69
N LEU A 77 2.01 8.37 1.42
CA LEU A 77 1.48 7.47 2.42
C LEU A 77 2.61 6.90 3.26
N HIS A 78 2.60 7.19 4.54
CA HIS A 78 3.58 6.68 5.48
C HIS A 78 2.97 5.56 6.31
N ILE A 79 3.58 4.39 6.26
CA ILE A 79 3.15 3.21 7.01
C ILE A 79 4.24 2.87 8.01
N LYS A 80 3.86 2.80 9.26
CA LYS A 80 4.74 2.40 10.34
C LYS A 80 4.12 1.23 11.08
N MET A 81 4.93 0.25 11.40
CA MET A 81 4.55 -0.92 12.14
C MET A 81 5.58 -1.17 13.24
N GLU A 82 5.11 -1.36 14.44
CA GLU A 82 5.95 -1.71 15.58
C GLU A 82 5.21 -2.69 16.47
N ASN A 83 5.82 -3.84 16.73
CA ASN A 83 5.21 -4.84 17.60
C ASN A 83 5.30 -4.40 19.05
N LYS A 84 4.18 -3.91 19.59
CA LYS A 84 4.06 -3.46 20.96
C LYS A 84 3.74 -4.60 21.93
N HIS A 85 3.50 -5.78 21.42
CA HIS A 85 3.04 -6.94 22.19
C HIS A 85 4.04 -8.09 22.15
N GLN A 86 5.34 -7.79 22.08
CA GLN A 86 6.35 -8.84 22.14
C GLN A 86 6.25 -9.56 23.48
N PRO A 87 6.07 -10.88 23.46
CA PRO A 87 6.12 -11.64 24.71
C PRO A 87 7.49 -11.47 25.34
N GLU A 88 7.48 -11.20 26.63
CA GLU A 88 8.73 -11.11 27.41
C GLU A 88 9.46 -12.44 27.32
N GLN A 89 10.73 -12.36 27.06
CA GLN A 89 11.76 -13.42 27.10
C GLN A 89 11.23 -14.84 27.35
N GLU A 90 10.87 -15.51 26.27
CA GLU A 90 10.65 -16.93 26.34
C GLU A 90 12.01 -17.64 26.46
N GLU A 91 12.07 -18.67 27.31
CA GLU A 91 13.26 -19.48 27.53
C GLU A 91 13.52 -20.46 26.38
N HIS A 92 13.52 -19.97 25.14
CA HIS A 92 13.80 -20.82 23.99
C HIS A 92 14.77 -20.17 23.02
N VAL A 93 15.41 -21.01 22.24
CA VAL A 93 16.32 -20.58 21.17
C VAL A 93 15.71 -21.02 19.84
N TYR A 94 15.66 -20.11 18.88
CA TYR A 94 15.21 -20.47 17.55
C TYR A 94 16.22 -21.38 16.87
N LEU A 95 15.79 -22.56 16.48
CA LEU A 95 16.57 -23.42 15.61
C LEU A 95 16.49 -23.01 14.15
N ARG A 96 15.39 -22.38 13.78
CA ARG A 96 15.17 -21.78 12.47
C ARG A 96 14.22 -20.61 12.63
N ARG A 97 14.58 -19.49 12.06
CA ARG A 97 13.74 -18.28 12.10
C ARG A 97 13.75 -17.65 10.72
N GLU A 98 12.64 -17.75 10.03
CA GLU A 98 12.49 -17.22 8.68
C GLU A 98 11.76 -15.90 8.65
N PHE A 99 11.01 -15.57 9.70
CA PHE A 99 10.35 -14.28 9.79
C PHE A 99 10.41 -13.72 11.21
N SER A 100 10.47 -12.40 11.30
CA SER A 100 10.41 -11.66 12.54
C SER A 100 9.87 -10.26 12.26
N TYR A 101 8.63 -10.00 12.66
CA TYR A 101 7.98 -8.71 12.45
C TYR A 101 8.10 -7.86 13.72
N ALA A 102 9.23 -7.20 13.90
CA ALA A 102 9.45 -6.34 15.05
C ALA A 102 9.13 -4.89 14.74
N LYS A 103 9.66 -4.39 13.64
CA LYS A 103 9.51 -2.98 13.26
C LYS A 103 9.63 -2.85 11.74
N PHE A 104 8.79 -2.01 11.17
CA PHE A 104 8.79 -1.72 9.76
C PHE A 104 8.30 -0.29 9.53
N GLU A 105 8.93 0.38 8.60
CA GLU A 105 8.54 1.74 8.23
C GLU A 105 8.76 1.94 6.74
N GLN A 106 7.75 2.44 6.05
CA GLN A 106 7.80 2.65 4.61
C GLN A 106 6.97 3.84 4.20
N THR A 107 7.47 4.61 3.25
CA THR A 107 6.74 5.70 2.62
C THR A 107 6.43 5.31 1.17
N LEU A 108 5.17 5.40 0.79
CA LEU A 108 4.71 5.11 -0.55
C LEU A 108 4.31 6.41 -1.25
N ILE A 109 4.90 6.65 -2.40
CA ILE A 109 4.51 7.77 -3.25
C ILE A 109 3.21 7.37 -3.95
N LEU A 110 2.15 8.15 -3.72
CA LEU A 110 0.84 7.83 -4.25
C LEU A 110 0.66 8.36 -5.68
N PRO A 111 -0.08 7.62 -6.52
CA PRO A 111 -0.50 8.15 -7.83
C PRO A 111 -1.32 9.44 -7.68
N ASP A 112 -1.26 10.28 -8.70
CA ASP A 112 -1.93 11.60 -8.69
C ASP A 112 -3.45 11.51 -8.64
N ASP A 113 -4.02 10.38 -9.06
CA ASP A 113 -5.46 10.20 -9.11
C ASP A 113 -6.06 9.67 -7.82
N VAL A 114 -5.28 9.51 -6.76
CA VAL A 114 -5.78 9.06 -5.47
C VAL A 114 -6.50 10.20 -4.75
N ASN A 115 -7.71 9.91 -4.27
CA ASN A 115 -8.44 10.83 -3.40
C ASN A 115 -7.94 10.66 -1.96
N LYS A 116 -7.03 11.53 -1.55
CA LYS A 116 -6.33 11.44 -0.28
C LYS A 116 -7.24 11.65 0.94
N GLU A 117 -8.39 12.23 0.74
CA GLU A 117 -9.36 12.44 1.82
C GLU A 117 -10.17 11.19 2.16
N LYS A 118 -10.23 10.23 1.24
CA LYS A 118 -11.04 9.02 1.39
C LYS A 118 -10.21 7.76 1.62
N ILE A 119 -8.96 7.89 1.96
CA ILE A 119 -8.10 6.73 2.26
C ILE A 119 -8.59 6.08 3.55
N SER A 120 -8.68 4.75 3.53
CA SER A 120 -9.05 3.96 4.70
C SER A 120 -8.09 2.80 4.89
N ALA A 121 -7.98 2.34 6.12
CA ALA A 121 -7.13 1.21 6.46
C ALA A 121 -7.84 0.32 7.47
N SER A 122 -7.60 -0.99 7.36
CA SER A 122 -8.15 -1.98 8.29
C SER A 122 -7.17 -3.13 8.46
N VAL A 123 -7.25 -3.79 9.60
CA VAL A 123 -6.43 -4.97 9.89
C VAL A 123 -7.38 -6.12 10.18
N ALA A 124 -7.20 -7.22 9.45
CA ALA A 124 -7.95 -8.44 9.64
C ALA A 124 -7.09 -9.64 9.23
N ASP A 125 -7.13 -10.70 10.01
CA ASP A 125 -6.46 -11.97 9.70
C ASP A 125 -4.96 -11.82 9.41
N GLY A 126 -4.29 -10.92 10.12
CA GLY A 126 -2.87 -10.68 9.94
C GLY A 126 -2.52 -9.88 8.68
N VAL A 127 -3.48 -9.22 8.08
CA VAL A 127 -3.26 -8.40 6.88
C VAL A 127 -3.73 -6.98 7.14
N LEU A 128 -2.84 -6.02 6.92
CA LEU A 128 -3.20 -4.61 6.86
C LEU A 128 -3.64 -4.30 5.43
N THR A 129 -4.87 -3.86 5.27
CA THR A 129 -5.44 -3.49 3.97
C THR A 129 -5.66 -1.98 3.94
N ILE A 130 -5.06 -1.31 2.98
CA ILE A 130 -5.22 0.13 2.78
C ILE A 130 -5.93 0.34 1.45
N GLN A 131 -7.06 1.04 1.49
CA GLN A 131 -7.82 1.37 0.30
C GLN A 131 -7.57 2.82 -0.10
N LEU A 132 -7.19 3.02 -1.34
CA LEU A 132 -6.85 4.30 -1.92
C LEU A 132 -7.83 4.59 -3.07
N PRO A 133 -9.00 5.18 -2.77
CA PRO A 133 -9.98 5.47 -3.81
C PRO A 133 -9.42 6.45 -4.84
N LYS A 134 -9.76 6.24 -6.09
CA LYS A 134 -9.43 7.17 -7.16
C LYS A 134 -10.42 8.35 -7.14
N MET A 135 -9.96 9.49 -7.60
CA MET A 135 -10.85 10.62 -7.82
C MET A 135 -11.91 10.23 -8.82
N GLN A 136 -13.16 10.56 -8.49
CA GLN A 136 -14.29 10.14 -9.31
C GLN A 136 -14.31 10.89 -10.63
N GLN A 137 -14.41 10.14 -11.71
CA GLN A 137 -14.59 10.71 -13.04
C GLN A 137 -15.90 11.47 -13.21
N GLU A 138 -16.82 11.33 -12.28
CA GLU A 138 -18.08 12.06 -12.31
C GLU A 138 -17.92 13.58 -12.31
N GLU A 139 -16.93 14.07 -11.60
CA GLU A 139 -16.58 15.49 -11.62
C GLU A 139 -16.11 15.91 -13.01
N GLN A 140 -15.45 15.03 -13.72
CA GLN A 140 -15.06 15.28 -15.10
C GLN A 140 -16.25 15.23 -16.06
N LYS A 141 -17.26 14.41 -15.78
CA LYS A 141 -18.47 14.32 -16.58
C LYS A 141 -19.33 15.58 -16.45
N ILE A 142 -19.41 16.14 -15.27
CA ILE A 142 -20.15 17.38 -15.05
C ILE A 142 -19.54 18.53 -15.86
N ALA A 143 -18.23 18.57 -15.93
CA ALA A 143 -17.52 19.57 -16.75
C ALA A 143 -17.73 19.39 -18.25
N ARG A 144 -18.14 18.22 -18.70
CA ARG A 144 -18.35 17.92 -20.12
C ARG A 144 -19.79 18.11 -20.58
N GLN A 145 -20.71 18.13 -19.69
CA GLN A 145 -22.11 18.30 -20.03
C GLN A 145 -22.45 19.77 -20.24
N ILE A 146 -21.78 20.34 -21.18
CA ILE A 146 -22.19 21.63 -21.67
C ILE A 146 -23.32 21.37 -22.64
N SER A 147 -24.50 21.72 -22.25
CA SER A 147 -25.65 21.55 -23.11
C SER A 147 -25.49 22.44 -24.31
N ILE A 148 -25.48 21.82 -25.44
CA ILE A 148 -25.56 22.53 -26.68
C ILE A 148 -27.02 22.80 -26.93
N GLY A 149 -27.34 24.01 -26.76
CA GLY A 149 -28.71 24.46 -27.06
C GLY A 149 -29.10 24.26 -28.51
#